data_ae4824f7647584d9d07a1836be9d4260
#
_entry.id   ae4824f7647584d9d07a1836be9d4260
#
_cell.length_a   1.000
_cell.length_b   1.000
_cell.length_c   1.000
_cell.angle_alpha   90.00
_cell.angle_beta   90.00
_cell.angle_gamma   90.00
#
_symmetry.space_group_name_H-M   'P 1'
#
loop_
_entity.id
_entity.type
_entity.pdbx_description
1 polymer ?
#
loop_
_entity_poly.entity_id
_entity_poly.type
_entity_poly.pdbx_seq_one_letter_code
_entity_poly.pdbx_strand_id
1 'polypeptide(L)'
;MSFARRIGRTPSLVAAVQIVALVAWVFFNGTGLIRPALAQTGGTPEKINFLLDFTPYGKHAPFYAALDHGFWKDAGFDATILKGDGSATTISSYAAGAVDFAFADTATLILARAKGAKIKVAGIIHDKSLYSAGTLEENNIRTPQDFKGKRLGASIGDAARVMFPAFAKLNGLDPATVQWTDMTPPARIASLVLGQVDGVTLFLTESPTFGAKAKEAGKHWRVFPYADYGLDLYSNGPLVREDLIAREPDRVKRFVESTMKAWAWSIENPNAALASFLKYNPAINPEQAREHLRIAIAHIMTDTAKREGIGYIDPEKMKRTVQLVSEYFDVQGVSADDLYTNAFTPKLFPKQAAF
;
A
#
# COMPACT_ATOMS: atom_id res chain seq x y z
N MET A 1 57.59 -67.80 49.09
CA MET A 1 56.21 -68.12 49.51
C MET A 1 55.56 -66.83 50.03
N SER A 2 54.69 -66.18 49.30
CA SER A 2 53.72 -65.22 49.84
C SER A 2 52.65 -64.95 48.82
N PHE A 3 51.42 -65.20 49.13
CA PHE A 3 50.19 -65.05 48.37
C PHE A 3 49.76 -63.56 48.36
N ALA A 4 49.58 -62.95 47.17
CA ALA A 4 48.97 -61.67 47.07
C ALA A 4 47.49 -61.82 46.60
N ARG A 5 46.57 -61.38 47.46
CA ARG A 5 45.13 -61.32 47.19
C ARG A 5 44.77 -60.16 46.26
N ARG A 6 44.09 -60.43 45.15
CA ARG A 6 43.34 -59.47 44.32
C ARG A 6 42.09 -58.97 45.04
N ILE A 7 42.00 -57.67 45.25
CA ILE A 7 40.77 -57.01 45.69
C ILE A 7 40.10 -56.35 44.43
N GLY A 8 38.90 -56.84 44.04
CA GLY A 8 38.14 -56.27 43.01
C GLY A 8 37.52 -54.92 43.45
N ARG A 9 37.67 -53.88 42.62
CA ARG A 9 37.03 -52.60 42.80
C ARG A 9 35.70 -52.61 42.04
N THR A 10 34.58 -52.51 42.75
CA THR A 10 33.27 -52.18 42.21
C THR A 10 33.20 -50.72 41.82
N PRO A 11 32.63 -50.33 40.66
CA PRO A 11 32.48 -48.91 40.32
C PRO A 11 31.48 -48.22 41.24
N SER A 12 31.83 -47.07 41.75
CA SER A 12 31.05 -46.30 42.71
C SER A 12 29.74 -45.76 42.14
N LEU A 13 28.67 -45.84 42.93
CA LEU A 13 27.32 -45.31 42.65
C LEU A 13 27.28 -43.82 42.20
N VAL A 14 28.37 -43.09 42.42
CA VAL A 14 28.49 -41.68 42.10
C VAL A 14 28.56 -41.41 40.59
N ALA A 15 29.11 -42.35 39.78
CA ALA A 15 29.19 -42.20 38.32
C ALA A 15 27.84 -42.36 37.62
N ALA A 16 26.93 -43.19 38.19
CA ALA A 16 25.60 -43.41 37.63
C ALA A 16 24.63 -42.22 37.82
N VAL A 17 24.78 -41.48 38.93
CA VAL A 17 23.93 -40.28 39.20
C VAL A 17 24.32 -39.10 38.32
N GLN A 18 25.60 -38.94 37.97
CA GLN A 18 26.03 -37.84 37.08
C GLN A 18 25.59 -38.02 35.63
N ILE A 19 25.48 -39.26 35.14
CA ILE A 19 25.03 -39.52 33.75
C ILE A 19 23.53 -39.26 33.64
N VAL A 20 22.71 -39.58 34.63
CA VAL A 20 21.27 -39.32 34.65
C VAL A 20 20.95 -37.80 34.71
N ALA A 21 21.77 -37.03 35.47
CA ALA A 21 21.62 -35.57 35.54
C ALA A 21 21.96 -34.88 34.22
N LEU A 22 22.96 -35.38 33.46
CA LEU A 22 23.33 -34.80 32.16
C LEU A 22 22.25 -35.04 31.07
N VAL A 23 21.60 -36.20 31.07
CA VAL A 23 20.51 -36.54 30.13
C VAL A 23 19.23 -35.76 30.46
N ALA A 24 18.95 -35.54 31.76
CA ALA A 24 17.78 -34.73 32.16
C ALA A 24 17.98 -33.23 31.81
N TRP A 25 19.22 -32.69 31.84
CA TRP A 25 19.51 -31.30 31.51
C TRP A 25 19.37 -31.01 30.01
N VAL A 26 19.62 -31.96 29.11
CA VAL A 26 19.46 -31.86 27.68
C VAL A 26 17.98 -31.89 27.29
N PHE A 27 17.10 -32.57 28.02
CA PHE A 27 15.68 -32.62 27.76
C PHE A 27 14.88 -31.43 28.30
N PHE A 28 15.38 -30.68 29.29
CA PHE A 28 14.63 -29.57 29.90
C PHE A 28 14.96 -28.18 29.32
N ASN A 29 16.06 -28.04 28.57
CA ASN A 29 16.41 -26.79 27.88
C ASN A 29 16.15 -26.81 26.37
N GLY A 30 15.48 -27.85 25.86
CA GLY A 30 15.21 -28.06 24.41
C GLY A 30 13.83 -27.67 23.93
N THR A 31 13.04 -26.87 24.67
CA THR A 31 11.85 -26.22 24.12
C THR A 31 12.24 -24.89 23.45
N GLY A 32 13.26 -24.91 22.62
CA GLY A 32 13.39 -23.95 21.56
C GLY A 32 12.18 -24.14 20.64
N LEU A 33 11.31 -23.17 20.62
CA LEU A 33 10.26 -23.04 19.61
C LEU A 33 10.91 -23.32 18.24
N ILE A 34 10.64 -24.50 17.69
CA ILE A 34 10.96 -24.79 16.28
C ILE A 34 10.08 -23.81 15.49
N ARG A 35 10.57 -22.61 15.24
CA ARG A 35 10.08 -21.79 14.15
C ARG A 35 10.24 -22.66 12.90
N PRO A 36 9.15 -22.93 12.14
CA PRO A 36 9.33 -23.55 10.85
C PRO A 36 10.30 -22.63 10.09
N ALA A 37 11.50 -23.12 9.83
CA ALA A 37 12.43 -22.47 8.93
C ALA A 37 11.70 -22.43 7.58
N LEU A 38 11.16 -21.27 7.24
CA LEU A 38 10.88 -20.96 5.84
C LEU A 38 12.21 -21.22 5.13
N ALA A 39 12.23 -22.15 4.20
CA ALA A 39 13.40 -22.51 3.44
C ALA A 39 14.01 -21.21 2.90
N GLN A 40 15.10 -20.74 3.50
CA GLN A 40 15.94 -19.71 2.92
C GLN A 40 16.43 -20.30 1.60
N THR A 41 15.92 -19.77 0.50
CA THR A 41 16.51 -20.00 -0.80
C THR A 41 17.91 -19.41 -0.70
N GLY A 42 18.93 -20.25 -0.57
CA GLY A 42 20.34 -19.89 -0.31
C GLY A 42 21.01 -19.20 -1.52
N GLY A 43 20.30 -18.36 -2.25
CA GLY A 43 20.77 -17.54 -3.35
C GLY A 43 20.90 -16.07 -2.94
N THR A 44 21.71 -15.32 -3.67
CA THR A 44 21.78 -13.85 -3.56
C THR A 44 20.37 -13.27 -3.80
N PRO A 45 19.86 -12.37 -2.93
CA PRO A 45 18.57 -11.76 -3.15
C PRO A 45 18.48 -11.08 -4.52
N GLU A 46 17.35 -11.25 -5.17
CA GLU A 46 17.07 -10.67 -6.47
C GLU A 46 16.84 -9.16 -6.33
N LYS A 47 17.59 -8.36 -7.10
CA LYS A 47 17.38 -6.91 -7.14
C LYS A 47 16.10 -6.58 -7.87
N ILE A 48 15.21 -5.81 -7.22
CA ILE A 48 13.95 -5.35 -7.80
C ILE A 48 13.74 -3.86 -7.58
N ASN A 49 13.12 -3.22 -8.56
CA ASN A 49 12.62 -1.85 -8.47
C ASN A 49 11.11 -1.88 -8.24
N PHE A 50 10.66 -1.30 -7.12
CA PHE A 50 9.25 -1.14 -6.78
C PHE A 50 8.85 0.32 -6.91
N LEU A 51 7.92 0.63 -7.82
CA LEU A 51 7.47 1.99 -8.13
C LEU A 51 6.18 2.31 -7.37
N LEU A 52 6.21 3.37 -6.57
CA LEU A 52 5.05 3.92 -5.89
C LEU A 52 4.10 4.62 -6.88
N ASP A 53 2.85 4.79 -6.45
CA ASP A 53 1.83 5.56 -7.18
C ASP A 53 2.09 7.07 -7.18
N PHE A 54 2.81 7.56 -6.18
CA PHE A 54 3.04 8.99 -5.95
C PHE A 54 4.34 9.26 -5.19
N THR A 55 4.64 10.56 -4.93
CA THR A 55 5.75 10.93 -4.04
C THR A 55 5.55 10.31 -2.65
N PRO A 56 6.62 9.89 -1.95
CA PRO A 56 6.48 9.26 -0.63
C PRO A 56 5.82 10.18 0.39
N TYR A 57 4.82 9.64 1.09
CA TYR A 57 4.23 10.22 2.29
C TYR A 57 3.64 9.10 3.18
N GLY A 58 3.14 9.42 4.37
CA GLY A 58 2.89 8.43 5.43
C GLY A 58 2.08 7.20 5.05
N LYS A 59 1.17 7.26 4.06
CA LYS A 59 0.43 6.07 3.57
C LYS A 59 1.34 4.97 3.03
N HIS A 60 2.57 5.32 2.61
CA HIS A 60 3.54 4.37 2.07
C HIS A 60 4.39 3.69 3.15
N ALA A 61 4.22 4.07 4.44
CA ALA A 61 5.01 3.51 5.54
C ALA A 61 5.11 1.98 5.54
N PRO A 62 4.06 1.20 5.21
CA PRO A 62 4.15 -0.26 5.16
C PRO A 62 5.13 -0.81 4.13
N PHE A 63 5.39 -0.11 3.02
CA PHE A 63 6.40 -0.51 2.04
C PHE A 63 7.82 -0.27 2.56
N TYR A 64 8.03 0.82 3.30
CA TYR A 64 9.30 1.08 3.97
C TYR A 64 9.52 0.12 5.15
N ALA A 65 8.45 -0.30 5.83
CA ALA A 65 8.51 -1.39 6.80
C ALA A 65 8.87 -2.73 6.12
N ALA A 66 8.33 -3.00 4.91
CA ALA A 66 8.68 -4.19 4.13
C ALA A 66 10.18 -4.25 3.83
N LEU A 67 10.78 -3.10 3.54
CA LEU A 67 12.21 -2.96 3.29
C LEU A 67 13.03 -3.08 4.59
N ASP A 68 12.69 -2.29 5.62
CA ASP A 68 13.50 -2.11 6.84
C ASP A 68 13.42 -3.32 7.80
N HIS A 69 12.26 -3.98 7.89
CA HIS A 69 12.04 -5.18 8.69
C HIS A 69 12.26 -6.50 7.93
N GLY A 70 12.74 -6.42 6.69
CA GLY A 70 13.21 -7.57 5.94
C GLY A 70 12.12 -8.43 5.30
N PHE A 71 10.84 -8.03 5.26
CA PHE A 71 9.77 -8.84 4.65
C PHE A 71 10.08 -9.20 3.19
N TRP A 72 10.58 -8.24 2.40
CA TRP A 72 10.99 -8.49 1.01
C TRP A 72 12.28 -9.29 0.93
N LYS A 73 13.25 -9.00 1.83
CA LYS A 73 14.53 -9.73 1.88
C LYS A 73 14.32 -11.20 2.20
N ASP A 74 13.48 -11.53 3.18
CA ASP A 74 13.13 -12.90 3.57
C ASP A 74 12.37 -13.64 2.45
N ALA A 75 11.67 -12.88 1.59
CA ALA A 75 11.05 -13.38 0.37
C ALA A 75 12.04 -13.51 -0.81
N GLY A 76 13.33 -13.19 -0.62
CA GLY A 76 14.39 -13.29 -1.62
C GLY A 76 14.56 -12.07 -2.51
N PHE A 77 14.09 -10.88 -2.09
CA PHE A 77 14.21 -9.64 -2.85
C PHE A 77 15.11 -8.60 -2.16
N ASP A 78 16.00 -8.00 -2.94
CA ASP A 78 16.73 -6.77 -2.60
C ASP A 78 16.04 -5.59 -3.31
N ALA A 79 15.08 -4.97 -2.60
CA ALA A 79 14.15 -4.02 -3.20
C ALA A 79 14.64 -2.57 -3.10
N THR A 80 14.48 -1.83 -4.19
CA THR A 80 14.59 -0.36 -4.22
C THR A 80 13.22 0.26 -4.42
N ILE A 81 12.80 1.15 -3.51
CA ILE A 81 11.54 1.91 -3.64
C ILE A 81 11.78 3.15 -4.48
N LEU A 82 11.05 3.28 -5.59
CA LEU A 82 11.06 4.43 -6.48
C LEU A 82 9.82 5.30 -6.26
N LYS A 83 9.98 6.61 -6.30
CA LYS A 83 8.87 7.57 -6.22
C LYS A 83 8.11 7.63 -7.54
N GLY A 84 6.78 7.74 -7.47
CA GLY A 84 5.91 8.00 -8.62
C GLY A 84 5.48 9.46 -8.70
N ASP A 85 4.86 9.81 -9.82
CA ASP A 85 4.28 11.13 -10.10
C ASP A 85 2.77 11.05 -10.43
N GLY A 86 2.13 9.94 -10.08
CA GLY A 86 0.71 9.64 -10.31
C GLY A 86 0.50 8.24 -10.87
N SER A 87 -0.65 7.63 -10.53
CA SER A 87 -0.92 6.24 -10.90
C SER A 87 -0.91 5.98 -12.40
N ALA A 88 -1.32 6.96 -13.24
CA ALA A 88 -1.30 6.78 -14.69
C ALA A 88 0.13 6.65 -15.24
N THR A 89 1.06 7.47 -14.75
CA THR A 89 2.49 7.38 -15.12
C THR A 89 3.13 6.13 -14.58
N THR A 90 2.79 5.73 -13.35
CA THR A 90 3.26 4.48 -12.74
C THR A 90 2.80 3.26 -13.52
N ILE A 91 1.53 3.19 -13.91
CA ILE A 91 0.98 2.10 -14.74
C ILE A 91 1.69 2.04 -16.10
N SER A 92 1.89 3.19 -16.74
CA SER A 92 2.58 3.26 -18.04
C SER A 92 4.03 2.77 -17.95
N SER A 93 4.77 3.19 -16.92
CA SER A 93 6.15 2.74 -16.69
C SER A 93 6.22 1.24 -16.41
N TYR A 94 5.26 0.73 -15.63
CA TYR A 94 5.17 -0.69 -15.31
C TYR A 94 4.79 -1.53 -16.55
N ALA A 95 3.84 -1.06 -17.36
CA ALA A 95 3.45 -1.70 -18.62
C ALA A 95 4.61 -1.78 -19.61
N ALA A 96 5.48 -0.76 -19.65
CA ALA A 96 6.68 -0.73 -20.46
C ALA A 96 7.82 -1.63 -19.94
N GLY A 97 7.66 -2.25 -18.75
CA GLY A 97 8.69 -3.09 -18.14
C GLY A 97 9.88 -2.31 -17.54
N ALA A 98 9.71 -1.00 -17.29
CA ALA A 98 10.76 -0.16 -16.71
C ALA A 98 11.04 -0.47 -15.24
N VAL A 99 10.11 -1.13 -14.55
CA VAL A 99 10.22 -1.54 -13.14
C VAL A 99 9.66 -2.94 -12.95
N ASP A 100 10.04 -3.61 -11.87
CA ASP A 100 9.70 -5.01 -11.60
C ASP A 100 8.30 -5.18 -11.02
N PHE A 101 7.93 -4.29 -10.10
CA PHE A 101 6.62 -4.24 -9.46
C PHE A 101 6.18 -2.79 -9.27
N ALA A 102 4.89 -2.59 -9.12
CA ALA A 102 4.33 -1.25 -8.94
C ALA A 102 3.12 -1.28 -8.00
N PHE A 103 2.82 -0.12 -7.44
CA PHE A 103 1.63 0.15 -6.64
C PHE A 103 0.89 1.30 -7.29
N ALA A 104 -0.35 1.07 -7.72
CA ALA A 104 -1.13 2.10 -8.38
C ALA A 104 -2.65 1.87 -8.25
N ASP A 105 -3.39 2.82 -8.76
CA ASP A 105 -4.84 2.91 -8.66
C ASP A 105 -5.57 1.98 -9.64
N THR A 106 -6.58 1.28 -9.14
CA THR A 106 -7.35 0.29 -9.90
C THR A 106 -8.26 0.95 -10.95
N ALA A 107 -8.92 2.07 -10.64
CA ALA A 107 -9.78 2.73 -11.63
C ALA A 107 -8.95 3.30 -12.79
N THR A 108 -7.77 3.84 -12.51
CA THR A 108 -6.80 4.25 -13.52
C THR A 108 -6.29 3.05 -14.33
N LEU A 109 -6.14 1.87 -13.70
CA LEU A 109 -5.78 0.63 -14.41
C LEU A 109 -6.86 0.20 -15.40
N ILE A 110 -8.15 0.37 -15.09
CA ILE A 110 -9.26 0.09 -16.03
C ILE A 110 -9.07 0.88 -17.32
N LEU A 111 -8.74 2.17 -17.23
CA LEU A 111 -8.49 3.02 -18.40
C LEU A 111 -7.25 2.57 -19.21
N ALA A 112 -6.22 2.14 -18.53
CA ALA A 112 -5.00 1.61 -19.16
C ALA A 112 -5.29 0.26 -19.84
N ARG A 113 -6.11 -0.60 -19.21
CA ARG A 113 -6.51 -1.88 -19.78
C ARG A 113 -7.34 -1.75 -21.03
N ALA A 114 -8.25 -0.77 -21.09
CA ALA A 114 -9.00 -0.41 -22.30
C ALA A 114 -8.08 -0.04 -23.48
N LYS A 115 -6.86 0.41 -23.16
CA LYS A 115 -5.81 0.72 -24.16
C LYS A 115 -4.82 -0.45 -24.37
N GLY A 116 -5.15 -1.64 -23.86
CA GLY A 116 -4.40 -2.87 -24.11
C GLY A 116 -3.36 -3.25 -23.02
N ALA A 117 -3.28 -2.53 -21.89
CA ALA A 117 -2.37 -2.91 -20.82
C ALA A 117 -2.73 -4.27 -20.22
N LYS A 118 -1.80 -5.23 -20.22
CA LYS A 118 -1.97 -6.58 -19.70
C LYS A 118 -1.49 -6.67 -18.25
N ILE A 119 -2.23 -5.99 -17.33
CA ILE A 119 -1.88 -5.83 -15.94
C ILE A 119 -3.12 -6.15 -15.08
N LYS A 120 -2.91 -6.82 -13.95
CA LYS A 120 -3.90 -7.08 -12.90
C LYS A 120 -3.49 -6.41 -11.60
N VAL A 121 -4.46 -6.09 -10.74
CA VAL A 121 -4.21 -5.81 -9.33
C VAL A 121 -4.23 -7.14 -8.55
N ALA A 122 -3.20 -7.37 -7.72
CA ALA A 122 -3.02 -8.61 -6.97
C ALA A 122 -3.13 -8.36 -5.45
N GLY A 123 -4.30 -7.95 -5.03
CA GLY A 123 -4.62 -7.49 -3.69
C GLY A 123 -5.01 -6.02 -3.68
N ILE A 124 -5.92 -5.63 -2.77
CA ILE A 124 -6.37 -4.25 -2.64
C ILE A 124 -5.93 -3.67 -1.29
N ILE A 125 -5.29 -2.53 -1.34
CA ILE A 125 -4.86 -1.81 -0.13
C ILE A 125 -5.88 -0.73 0.24
N HIS A 126 -6.34 0.05 -0.73
CA HIS A 126 -7.38 1.02 -0.49
C HIS A 126 -8.72 0.50 -1.03
N ASP A 127 -9.43 -0.21 -0.17
CA ASP A 127 -10.76 -0.78 -0.45
C ASP A 127 -11.81 0.34 -0.67
N LYS A 128 -11.66 1.48 0.00
CA LYS A 128 -12.44 2.70 -0.28
C LYS A 128 -11.64 3.68 -1.13
N SER A 129 -12.35 4.41 -1.99
CA SER A 129 -11.80 5.49 -2.79
C SER A 129 -11.18 6.58 -1.91
N LEU A 130 -9.98 6.98 -2.25
CA LEU A 130 -9.24 8.09 -1.61
C LEU A 130 -9.27 9.37 -2.43
N TYR A 131 -9.85 9.35 -3.66
CA TYR A 131 -9.88 10.53 -4.52
C TYR A 131 -10.61 11.68 -3.85
N SER A 132 -10.05 12.85 -3.96
CA SER A 132 -10.62 14.07 -3.39
C SER A 132 -10.27 15.28 -4.23
N ALA A 133 -11.12 16.29 -4.18
CA ALA A 133 -10.77 17.66 -4.50
C ALA A 133 -10.70 18.46 -3.20
N GLY A 134 -9.83 19.46 -3.15
CA GLY A 134 -9.69 20.31 -1.99
C GLY A 134 -9.54 21.76 -2.37
N THR A 135 -9.97 22.65 -1.49
CA THR A 135 -9.96 24.09 -1.69
C THR A 135 -9.78 24.83 -0.36
N LEU A 136 -9.60 26.13 -0.42
CA LEU A 136 -9.74 27.00 0.73
C LEU A 136 -11.19 27.50 0.83
N GLU A 137 -11.74 27.60 2.03
CA GLU A 137 -13.11 28.10 2.23
C GLU A 137 -13.32 29.49 1.67
N GLU A 138 -12.25 30.30 1.64
CA GLU A 138 -12.18 31.64 1.07
C GLU A 138 -12.45 31.66 -0.45
N ASN A 139 -12.28 30.52 -1.15
CA ASN A 139 -12.56 30.42 -2.58
C ASN A 139 -14.07 30.20 -2.89
N ASN A 140 -14.90 30.12 -1.85
CA ASN A 140 -16.36 29.95 -1.95
C ASN A 140 -16.81 28.71 -2.77
N ILE A 141 -16.04 27.63 -2.69
CA ILE A 141 -16.39 26.32 -3.21
C ILE A 141 -16.98 25.49 -2.06
N ARG A 142 -18.30 25.32 -2.03
CA ARG A 142 -19.02 24.65 -0.95
C ARG A 142 -19.67 23.34 -1.40
N THR A 143 -19.93 23.19 -2.68
CA THR A 143 -20.52 22.02 -3.33
C THR A 143 -19.70 21.62 -4.55
N PRO A 144 -19.85 20.40 -5.08
CA PRO A 144 -19.18 20.00 -6.32
C PRO A 144 -19.46 20.90 -7.51
N GLN A 145 -20.66 21.48 -7.59
CA GLN A 145 -21.08 22.37 -8.67
C GLN A 145 -20.32 23.70 -8.68
N ASP A 146 -19.82 24.13 -7.52
CA ASP A 146 -19.06 25.38 -7.38
C ASP A 146 -17.67 25.33 -8.01
N PHE A 147 -17.21 24.14 -8.44
CA PHE A 147 -15.99 24.00 -9.24
C PHE A 147 -16.16 24.52 -10.68
N LYS A 148 -17.38 24.85 -11.13
CA LYS A 148 -17.64 25.42 -12.45
C LYS A 148 -16.82 26.70 -12.67
N GLY A 149 -16.04 26.72 -13.75
CA GLY A 149 -15.18 27.85 -14.11
C GLY A 149 -13.92 28.03 -13.24
N LYS A 150 -13.69 27.16 -12.26
CA LYS A 150 -12.55 27.24 -11.35
C LYS A 150 -11.29 26.63 -11.94
N ARG A 151 -10.13 27.11 -11.46
CA ARG A 151 -8.79 26.59 -11.80
C ARG A 151 -8.42 25.50 -10.78
N LEU A 152 -8.16 24.31 -11.25
CA LEU A 152 -7.69 23.20 -10.42
C LEU A 152 -6.25 22.83 -10.74
N GLY A 153 -5.43 22.69 -9.71
CA GLY A 153 -4.02 22.28 -9.81
C GLY A 153 -3.83 20.80 -9.56
N ALA A 154 -3.16 20.10 -10.48
CA ALA A 154 -2.79 18.69 -10.31
C ALA A 154 -1.68 18.25 -11.28
N SER A 155 -1.01 17.12 -11.02
CA SER A 155 -0.20 16.46 -12.04
C SER A 155 -1.08 15.72 -13.04
N ILE A 156 -0.59 15.57 -14.28
CA ILE A 156 -1.35 14.91 -15.38
C ILE A 156 -1.69 13.46 -15.01
N GLY A 157 -0.79 12.75 -14.33
CA GLY A 157 -0.97 11.35 -13.94
C GLY A 157 -1.67 11.12 -12.60
N ASP A 158 -2.12 12.18 -11.91
CA ASP A 158 -2.82 12.10 -10.62
C ASP A 158 -4.17 11.38 -10.77
N ALA A 159 -4.37 10.30 -10.01
CA ALA A 159 -5.58 9.47 -10.13
C ALA A 159 -6.85 10.25 -9.74
N ALA A 160 -6.79 11.15 -8.76
CA ALA A 160 -7.95 11.96 -8.40
C ALA A 160 -8.31 12.97 -9.51
N ARG A 161 -7.31 13.51 -10.24
CA ARG A 161 -7.54 14.30 -11.46
C ARG A 161 -8.15 13.44 -12.57
N VAL A 162 -7.60 12.25 -12.81
CA VAL A 162 -8.10 11.33 -13.83
C VAL A 162 -9.57 10.96 -13.56
N MET A 163 -9.95 10.75 -12.29
CA MET A 163 -11.32 10.41 -11.88
C MET A 163 -12.23 11.63 -11.69
N PHE A 164 -11.73 12.86 -11.74
CA PHE A 164 -12.53 14.07 -11.55
C PHE A 164 -13.70 14.19 -12.54
N PRO A 165 -13.58 13.83 -13.84
CA PRO A 165 -14.72 13.88 -14.77
C PRO A 165 -15.90 13.01 -14.34
N ALA A 166 -15.64 11.83 -13.75
CA ALA A 166 -16.70 10.98 -13.21
C ALA A 166 -17.37 11.63 -11.98
N PHE A 167 -16.57 12.14 -11.03
CA PHE A 167 -17.07 12.90 -9.88
C PHE A 167 -17.91 14.11 -10.31
N ALA A 168 -17.44 14.88 -11.29
CA ALA A 168 -18.13 16.06 -11.80
C ALA A 168 -19.49 15.69 -12.40
N LYS A 169 -19.51 14.76 -13.37
CA LYS A 169 -20.74 14.32 -14.05
C LYS A 169 -21.75 13.74 -13.06
N LEU A 170 -21.30 12.89 -12.14
CA LEU A 170 -22.15 12.28 -11.09
C LEU A 170 -22.87 13.34 -10.25
N ASN A 171 -22.24 14.50 -10.07
CA ASN A 171 -22.76 15.61 -9.28
C ASN A 171 -23.33 16.76 -10.12
N GLY A 172 -23.65 16.55 -11.39
CA GLY A 172 -24.29 17.54 -12.26
C GLY A 172 -23.37 18.70 -12.68
N LEU A 173 -22.05 18.52 -12.58
CA LEU A 173 -21.04 19.47 -13.06
C LEU A 173 -20.50 19.01 -14.42
N ASP A 174 -20.51 19.88 -15.41
CA ASP A 174 -19.78 19.64 -16.66
C ASP A 174 -18.26 19.79 -16.41
N PRO A 175 -17.48 18.69 -16.51
CA PRO A 175 -16.04 18.72 -16.24
C PRO A 175 -15.26 19.62 -17.22
N ALA A 176 -15.80 19.89 -18.43
CA ALA A 176 -15.17 20.76 -19.40
C ALA A 176 -15.13 22.24 -18.95
N THR A 177 -15.95 22.61 -17.96
CA THR A 177 -15.96 23.96 -17.40
C THR A 177 -14.82 24.22 -16.42
N VAL A 178 -14.09 23.19 -15.97
CA VAL A 178 -12.97 23.31 -15.05
C VAL A 178 -11.68 23.55 -15.83
N GLN A 179 -10.90 24.50 -15.35
CA GLN A 179 -9.60 24.84 -15.96
C GLN A 179 -8.46 24.12 -15.21
N TRP A 180 -7.68 23.32 -15.92
CA TRP A 180 -6.56 22.59 -15.30
C TRP A 180 -5.26 23.35 -15.41
N THR A 181 -4.52 23.41 -14.29
CA THR A 181 -3.15 23.89 -14.23
C THR A 181 -2.25 22.68 -13.89
N ASP A 182 -1.37 22.34 -14.83
CA ASP A 182 -0.41 21.25 -14.64
C ASP A 182 0.68 21.69 -13.67
N MET A 183 0.93 20.87 -12.63
CA MET A 183 1.95 21.15 -11.64
C MET A 183 2.46 19.88 -10.97
N THR A 184 3.66 19.97 -10.42
CA THR A 184 4.22 18.87 -9.64
C THR A 184 3.47 18.69 -8.30
N PRO A 185 3.43 17.48 -7.72
CA PRO A 185 2.76 17.24 -6.44
C PRO A 185 3.16 18.22 -5.32
N PRO A 186 4.46 18.55 -5.11
CA PRO A 186 4.85 19.50 -4.07
C PRO A 186 4.37 20.95 -4.29
N ALA A 187 4.11 21.34 -5.53
CA ALA A 187 3.70 22.72 -5.86
C ALA A 187 2.23 23.02 -5.52
N ARG A 188 1.38 22.00 -5.39
CA ARG A 188 -0.08 22.16 -5.25
C ARG A 188 -0.48 23.04 -4.08
N ILE A 189 0.07 22.82 -2.89
CA ILE A 189 -0.33 23.53 -1.68
C ILE A 189 0.12 25.01 -1.74
N ALA A 190 1.34 25.28 -2.21
CA ALA A 190 1.82 26.64 -2.35
C ALA A 190 0.99 27.43 -3.37
N SER A 191 0.71 26.83 -4.54
CA SER A 191 -0.14 27.44 -5.58
C SER A 191 -1.56 27.73 -5.10
N LEU A 192 -2.15 26.86 -4.29
CA LEU A 192 -3.47 27.06 -3.69
C LEU A 192 -3.45 28.22 -2.68
N VAL A 193 -2.49 28.25 -1.75
CA VAL A 193 -2.36 29.30 -0.73
C VAL A 193 -2.11 30.66 -1.35
N LEU A 194 -1.31 30.71 -2.43
CA LEU A 194 -1.00 31.95 -3.18
C LEU A 194 -2.14 32.39 -4.13
N GLY A 195 -3.24 31.62 -4.25
CA GLY A 195 -4.36 31.94 -5.12
C GLY A 195 -4.07 31.76 -6.60
N GLN A 196 -3.03 31.03 -6.99
CA GLN A 196 -2.72 30.71 -8.38
C GLN A 196 -3.72 29.69 -8.95
N VAL A 197 -4.27 28.83 -8.09
CA VAL A 197 -5.40 27.92 -8.37
C VAL A 197 -6.45 28.07 -7.28
N ASP A 198 -7.70 27.69 -7.61
CA ASP A 198 -8.84 27.81 -6.71
C ASP A 198 -9.08 26.51 -5.94
N GLY A 199 -8.55 25.39 -6.44
CA GLY A 199 -8.59 24.08 -5.81
C GLY A 199 -7.47 23.18 -6.34
N VAL A 200 -7.37 22.00 -5.75
CA VAL A 200 -6.40 20.95 -6.13
C VAL A 200 -7.05 19.58 -6.05
N THR A 201 -6.55 18.60 -6.80
CA THR A 201 -6.86 17.20 -6.53
C THR A 201 -5.81 16.59 -5.61
N LEU A 202 -6.23 15.62 -4.81
CA LEU A 202 -5.38 14.92 -3.85
C LEU A 202 -6.01 13.57 -3.49
N PHE A 203 -5.25 12.72 -2.85
CA PHE A 203 -5.82 11.63 -2.06
C PHE A 203 -6.16 12.13 -0.65
N LEU A 204 -7.27 11.65 -0.08
CA LEU A 204 -7.74 12.04 1.25
C LEU A 204 -6.65 11.91 2.32
N THR A 205 -5.75 10.95 2.16
CA THR A 205 -4.58 10.78 3.02
C THR A 205 -3.66 12.00 3.09
N GLU A 206 -3.64 12.86 2.07
CA GLU A 206 -2.83 14.09 2.07
C GLU A 206 -3.55 15.28 2.74
N SER A 207 -4.87 15.19 2.96
CA SER A 207 -5.70 16.27 3.51
C SER A 207 -5.15 16.89 4.81
N PRO A 208 -4.59 16.13 5.77
CA PRO A 208 -3.98 16.71 6.97
C PRO A 208 -2.83 17.67 6.67
N THR A 209 -2.00 17.37 5.67
CA THR A 209 -0.90 18.25 5.24
C THR A 209 -1.43 19.56 4.66
N PHE A 210 -2.45 19.47 3.78
CA PHE A 210 -3.08 20.65 3.20
C PHE A 210 -3.77 21.51 4.26
N GLY A 211 -4.49 20.88 5.21
CA GLY A 211 -5.12 21.57 6.33
C GLY A 211 -4.12 22.30 7.23
N ALA A 212 -3.00 21.67 7.55
CA ALA A 212 -1.94 22.29 8.35
C ALA A 212 -1.35 23.51 7.64
N LYS A 213 -1.04 23.40 6.35
CA LYS A 213 -0.46 24.50 5.55
C LYS A 213 -1.45 25.64 5.30
N ALA A 214 -2.73 25.33 5.10
CA ALA A 214 -3.77 26.35 5.03
C ALA A 214 -3.84 27.14 6.35
N LYS A 215 -3.85 26.43 7.49
CA LYS A 215 -3.87 27.03 8.83
C LYS A 215 -2.63 27.91 9.09
N GLU A 216 -1.43 27.45 8.72
CA GLU A 216 -0.20 28.25 8.80
C GLU A 216 -0.30 29.57 8.00
N ALA A 217 -1.05 29.54 6.89
CA ALA A 217 -1.33 30.73 6.06
C ALA A 217 -2.54 31.56 6.52
N GLY A 218 -3.15 31.26 7.69
CA GLY A 218 -4.34 31.92 8.19
C GLY A 218 -5.60 31.64 7.38
N LYS A 219 -5.67 30.50 6.70
CA LYS A 219 -6.77 30.08 5.81
C LYS A 219 -7.42 28.80 6.30
N HIS A 220 -8.64 28.50 5.77
CA HIS A 220 -9.46 27.36 6.18
C HIS A 220 -9.49 26.34 5.04
N TRP A 221 -9.16 25.09 5.36
CA TRP A 221 -9.14 23.97 4.42
C TRP A 221 -10.50 23.29 4.32
N ARG A 222 -10.93 23.00 3.10
CA ARG A 222 -12.09 22.17 2.79
C ARG A 222 -11.73 21.08 1.80
N VAL A 223 -12.21 19.84 2.04
CA VAL A 223 -11.98 18.69 1.17
C VAL A 223 -13.31 18.05 0.77
N PHE A 224 -13.38 17.55 -0.46
CA PHE A 224 -14.51 16.84 -1.07
C PHE A 224 -14.03 15.42 -1.40
N PRO A 225 -14.16 14.44 -0.48
CA PRO A 225 -13.89 13.04 -0.81
C PRO A 225 -14.91 12.57 -1.84
N TYR A 226 -14.48 12.04 -2.98
CA TYR A 226 -15.39 11.66 -4.07
C TYR A 226 -16.36 10.55 -3.66
N ALA A 227 -15.94 9.67 -2.73
CA ALA A 227 -16.79 8.63 -2.18
C ALA A 227 -18.06 9.17 -1.47
N ASP A 228 -17.94 10.33 -0.81
CA ASP A 228 -19.07 10.96 -0.11
C ASP A 228 -20.08 11.58 -1.09
N TYR A 229 -19.69 11.69 -2.36
CA TYR A 229 -20.49 12.20 -3.46
C TYR A 229 -20.79 11.13 -4.53
N GLY A 230 -20.82 9.86 -4.13
CA GLY A 230 -21.29 8.74 -4.93
C GLY A 230 -20.21 8.02 -5.76
N LEU A 231 -18.94 8.47 -5.75
CA LEU A 231 -17.86 7.80 -6.48
C LEU A 231 -16.99 6.95 -5.54
N ASP A 232 -17.58 5.89 -4.96
CA ASP A 232 -16.83 4.91 -4.16
C ASP A 232 -16.38 3.73 -5.02
N LEU A 233 -15.11 3.74 -5.40
CA LEU A 233 -14.44 2.76 -6.24
C LEU A 233 -13.32 2.06 -5.45
N TYR A 234 -12.87 0.91 -5.94
CA TYR A 234 -11.56 0.42 -5.56
C TYR A 234 -10.47 1.40 -5.97
N SER A 235 -9.50 1.61 -5.08
CA SER A 235 -8.35 2.46 -5.33
C SER A 235 -7.07 1.62 -5.42
N ASN A 236 -6.02 1.88 -4.65
CA ASN A 236 -4.70 1.32 -4.92
C ASN A 236 -4.49 -0.12 -4.43
N GLY A 237 -3.72 -0.86 -5.24
CA GLY A 237 -3.17 -2.17 -4.90
C GLY A 237 -1.85 -2.45 -5.63
N PRO A 238 -1.11 -3.50 -5.20
CA PRO A 238 0.04 -3.98 -5.94
C PRO A 238 -0.36 -4.48 -7.32
N LEU A 239 0.39 -4.07 -8.34
CA LEU A 239 0.15 -4.44 -9.73
C LEU A 239 1.05 -5.59 -10.16
N VAL A 240 0.51 -6.49 -10.99
CA VAL A 240 1.24 -7.60 -11.59
C VAL A 240 0.89 -7.72 -13.07
N ARG A 241 1.92 -7.88 -13.93
CA ARG A 241 1.71 -8.14 -15.35
C ARG A 241 1.27 -9.58 -15.59
N GLU A 242 0.39 -9.80 -16.56
CA GLU A 242 -0.12 -11.13 -16.91
C GLU A 242 0.99 -12.05 -17.41
N ASP A 243 1.97 -11.52 -18.15
CA ASP A 243 3.13 -12.30 -18.62
C ASP A 243 4.02 -12.75 -17.46
N LEU A 244 4.17 -11.93 -16.42
CA LEU A 244 4.91 -12.28 -15.21
C LEU A 244 4.16 -13.35 -14.40
N ILE A 245 2.83 -13.25 -14.27
CA ILE A 245 2.01 -14.30 -13.65
C ILE A 245 2.19 -15.65 -14.36
N ALA A 246 2.21 -15.63 -15.70
CA ALA A 246 2.32 -16.86 -16.50
C ALA A 246 3.71 -17.49 -16.44
N ARG A 247 4.77 -16.69 -16.44
CA ARG A 247 6.17 -17.18 -16.50
C ARG A 247 6.79 -17.42 -15.13
N GLU A 248 6.43 -16.62 -14.14
CA GLU A 248 7.10 -16.59 -12.83
C GLU A 248 6.06 -16.48 -11.68
N PRO A 249 5.04 -17.37 -11.59
CA PRO A 249 3.97 -17.26 -10.59
C PRO A 249 4.50 -17.27 -9.15
N ASP A 250 5.55 -18.02 -8.87
CA ASP A 250 6.17 -18.08 -7.53
C ASP A 250 6.87 -16.76 -7.16
N ARG A 251 7.45 -16.04 -8.13
CA ARG A 251 8.03 -14.71 -7.94
C ARG A 251 6.93 -13.71 -7.57
N VAL A 252 5.81 -13.72 -8.30
CA VAL A 252 4.63 -12.90 -8.02
C VAL A 252 4.08 -13.21 -6.63
N LYS A 253 3.90 -14.48 -6.30
CA LYS A 253 3.40 -14.93 -5.01
C LYS A 253 4.27 -14.43 -3.86
N ARG A 254 5.59 -14.65 -3.93
CA ARG A 254 6.54 -14.19 -2.90
C ARG A 254 6.45 -12.69 -2.68
N PHE A 255 6.38 -11.89 -3.76
CA PHE A 255 6.28 -10.44 -3.67
C PHE A 255 4.96 -9.98 -3.04
N VAL A 256 3.83 -10.47 -3.54
CA VAL A 256 2.50 -10.07 -3.05
C VAL A 256 2.31 -10.50 -1.59
N GLU A 257 2.63 -11.76 -1.25
CA GLU A 257 2.50 -12.25 0.13
C GLU A 257 3.37 -11.46 1.12
N SER A 258 4.63 -11.20 0.78
CA SER A 258 5.53 -10.45 1.67
C SER A 258 5.09 -9.00 1.83
N THR A 259 4.60 -8.38 0.76
CA THR A 259 4.02 -7.03 0.79
C THR A 259 2.78 -6.98 1.68
N MET A 260 1.86 -7.94 1.55
CA MET A 260 0.65 -8.00 2.38
C MET A 260 0.97 -8.31 3.85
N LYS A 261 1.99 -9.15 4.13
CA LYS A 261 2.49 -9.38 5.49
C LYS A 261 3.05 -8.10 6.12
N ALA A 262 3.78 -7.30 5.35
CA ALA A 262 4.27 -6.00 5.83
C ALA A 262 3.12 -5.02 6.12
N TRP A 263 2.06 -5.02 5.33
CA TRP A 263 0.84 -4.25 5.62
C TRP A 263 0.15 -4.74 6.90
N ALA A 264 -0.05 -6.05 7.05
CA ALA A 264 -0.63 -6.62 8.28
C ALA A 264 0.18 -6.22 9.52
N TRP A 265 1.50 -6.40 9.44
CA TRP A 265 2.41 -6.03 10.52
C TRP A 265 2.35 -4.51 10.83
N SER A 266 2.26 -3.66 9.80
CA SER A 266 2.18 -2.21 9.98
C SER A 266 0.87 -1.75 10.62
N ILE A 267 -0.23 -2.46 10.38
CA ILE A 267 -1.52 -2.23 11.05
C ILE A 267 -1.41 -2.54 12.55
N GLU A 268 -0.66 -3.58 12.90
CA GLU A 268 -0.40 -3.99 14.29
C GLU A 268 0.71 -3.17 14.96
N ASN A 269 1.61 -2.56 14.17
CA ASN A 269 2.78 -1.82 14.65
C ASN A 269 2.93 -0.46 13.94
N PRO A 270 1.92 0.42 13.96
CA PRO A 270 1.91 1.62 13.13
C PRO A 270 3.05 2.60 13.44
N ASN A 271 3.43 2.73 14.71
CA ASN A 271 4.55 3.60 15.11
C ASN A 271 5.91 3.09 14.59
N ALA A 272 6.12 1.78 14.57
CA ALA A 272 7.34 1.20 14.02
C ALA A 272 7.38 1.31 12.49
N ALA A 273 6.24 1.13 11.81
CA ALA A 273 6.13 1.38 10.37
C ALA A 273 6.43 2.84 10.00
N LEU A 274 5.94 3.79 10.80
CA LEU A 274 6.27 5.22 10.64
C LEU A 274 7.75 5.50 10.87
N ALA A 275 8.38 4.88 11.87
CA ALA A 275 9.81 5.03 12.10
C ALA A 275 10.62 4.54 10.89
N SER A 276 10.26 3.40 10.30
CA SER A 276 10.86 2.91 9.06
C SER A 276 10.68 3.91 7.90
N PHE A 277 9.50 4.47 7.74
CA PHE A 277 9.23 5.47 6.70
C PHE A 277 10.08 6.73 6.89
N LEU A 278 10.12 7.30 8.10
CA LEU A 278 10.84 8.54 8.40
C LEU A 278 12.36 8.39 8.30
N LYS A 279 12.90 7.18 8.54
CA LYS A 279 14.32 6.87 8.32
C LYS A 279 14.76 7.16 6.88
N TYR A 280 13.92 6.88 5.90
CA TYR A 280 14.19 7.11 4.47
C TYR A 280 13.65 8.47 3.97
N ASN A 281 12.77 9.11 4.75
CA ASN A 281 12.11 10.37 4.37
C ASN A 281 12.18 11.40 5.52
N PRO A 282 13.38 11.80 5.96
CA PRO A 282 13.57 12.61 7.18
C PRO A 282 13.01 14.03 7.09
N ALA A 283 12.72 14.53 5.88
CA ALA A 283 12.13 15.84 5.67
C ALA A 283 10.60 15.89 5.90
N ILE A 284 9.96 14.72 6.03
CA ILE A 284 8.51 14.64 6.25
C ILE A 284 8.18 14.88 7.72
N ASN A 285 7.17 15.72 7.98
CA ASN A 285 6.69 15.96 9.34
C ASN A 285 6.10 14.66 9.95
N PRO A 286 6.56 14.21 11.13
CA PRO A 286 6.12 12.95 11.72
C PRO A 286 4.61 12.89 12.04
N GLU A 287 4.02 13.98 12.52
CA GLU A 287 2.60 14.01 12.85
C GLU A 287 1.74 13.95 11.59
N GLN A 288 2.13 14.63 10.53
CA GLN A 288 1.46 14.51 9.23
C GLN A 288 1.58 13.09 8.67
N ALA A 289 2.77 12.49 8.75
CA ALA A 289 2.97 11.11 8.31
C ALA A 289 2.10 10.12 9.10
N ARG A 290 1.92 10.35 10.40
CA ARG A 290 1.04 9.56 11.27
C ARG A 290 -0.41 9.63 10.79
N GLU A 291 -0.93 10.84 10.54
CA GLU A 291 -2.29 11.02 10.06
C GLU A 291 -2.50 10.41 8.67
N HIS A 292 -1.52 10.52 7.77
CA HIS A 292 -1.57 9.85 6.47
C HIS A 292 -1.71 8.33 6.61
N LEU A 293 -0.92 7.70 7.48
CA LEU A 293 -0.99 6.27 7.73
C LEU A 293 -2.30 5.87 8.41
N ARG A 294 -2.79 6.67 9.37
CA ARG A 294 -4.06 6.43 10.07
C ARG A 294 -5.23 6.37 9.08
N ILE A 295 -5.29 7.34 8.15
CA ILE A 295 -6.32 7.36 7.11
C ILE A 295 -6.17 6.13 6.18
N ALA A 296 -4.96 5.79 5.76
CA ALA A 296 -4.72 4.62 4.91
C ALA A 296 -5.17 3.32 5.59
N ILE A 297 -4.85 3.13 6.88
CA ILE A 297 -5.29 1.97 7.65
C ILE A 297 -6.82 1.90 7.75
N ALA A 298 -7.50 3.02 7.95
CA ALA A 298 -8.96 3.05 7.97
C ALA A 298 -9.60 2.62 6.63
N HIS A 299 -8.88 2.80 5.51
CA HIS A 299 -9.36 2.44 4.18
C HIS A 299 -9.03 0.99 3.76
N ILE A 300 -8.11 0.32 4.46
CA ILE A 300 -7.87 -1.12 4.27
C ILE A 300 -8.68 -1.97 5.27
N MET A 301 -8.92 -1.46 6.49
CA MET A 301 -9.62 -2.19 7.57
C MET A 301 -11.15 -2.11 7.44
N THR A 302 -11.67 -2.49 6.28
CA THR A 302 -13.09 -2.48 5.95
C THR A 302 -13.80 -3.75 6.46
N ASP A 303 -15.13 -3.80 6.33
CA ASP A 303 -15.90 -5.00 6.69
C ASP A 303 -15.57 -6.19 5.76
N THR A 304 -15.20 -5.93 4.50
CA THR A 304 -14.66 -6.96 3.60
C THR A 304 -13.35 -7.52 4.14
N ALA A 305 -12.42 -6.66 4.54
CA ALA A 305 -11.14 -7.08 5.11
C ALA A 305 -11.30 -7.88 6.42
N LYS A 306 -12.28 -7.52 7.24
CA LYS A 306 -12.60 -8.27 8.48
C LYS A 306 -13.15 -9.68 8.21
N ARG A 307 -13.88 -9.89 7.11
CA ARG A 307 -14.43 -11.20 6.73
C ARG A 307 -13.45 -12.07 5.97
N GLU A 308 -12.76 -11.49 4.99
CA GLU A 308 -11.99 -12.21 3.99
C GLU A 308 -10.47 -12.12 4.18
N GLY A 309 -10.02 -11.19 5.03
CA GLY A 309 -8.62 -10.79 5.19
C GLY A 309 -8.29 -9.53 4.41
N ILE A 310 -7.25 -8.79 4.86
CA ILE A 310 -6.79 -7.61 4.15
C ILE A 310 -6.27 -7.98 2.76
N GLY A 311 -6.51 -7.10 1.80
CA GLY A 311 -6.08 -7.30 0.41
C GLY A 311 -7.05 -8.10 -0.45
N TYR A 312 -8.07 -8.73 0.12
CA TYR A 312 -9.07 -9.46 -0.66
C TYR A 312 -9.86 -8.52 -1.56
N ILE A 313 -10.04 -8.92 -2.81
CA ILE A 313 -10.80 -8.19 -3.81
C ILE A 313 -12.16 -8.87 -3.99
N ASP A 314 -13.23 -8.17 -3.57
CA ASP A 314 -14.61 -8.62 -3.74
C ASP A 314 -15.01 -8.50 -5.21
N PRO A 315 -15.43 -9.60 -5.86
CA PRO A 315 -15.80 -9.61 -7.27
C PRO A 315 -16.95 -8.64 -7.61
N GLU A 316 -17.93 -8.52 -6.73
CA GLU A 316 -19.09 -7.66 -6.98
C GLU A 316 -18.71 -6.18 -6.88
N LYS A 317 -17.85 -5.81 -5.93
CA LYS A 317 -17.32 -4.45 -5.86
C LYS A 317 -16.41 -4.13 -7.06
N MET A 318 -15.63 -5.12 -7.56
CA MET A 318 -14.84 -4.93 -8.78
C MET A 318 -15.74 -4.72 -10.00
N LYS A 319 -16.80 -5.49 -10.16
CA LYS A 319 -17.79 -5.28 -11.24
C LYS A 319 -18.40 -3.87 -11.18
N ARG A 320 -18.81 -3.41 -9.99
CA ARG A 320 -19.33 -2.05 -9.82
C ARG A 320 -18.28 -0.99 -10.15
N THR A 321 -17.02 -1.20 -9.75
CA THR A 321 -15.91 -0.30 -10.09
C THR A 321 -15.72 -0.20 -11.60
N VAL A 322 -15.71 -1.33 -12.32
CA VAL A 322 -15.63 -1.36 -13.80
C VAL A 322 -16.83 -0.66 -14.42
N GLN A 323 -18.05 -0.95 -13.94
CA GLN A 323 -19.27 -0.35 -14.48
C GLN A 323 -19.24 1.18 -14.37
N LEU A 324 -18.92 1.73 -13.20
CA LEU A 324 -18.84 3.17 -12.99
C LEU A 324 -17.77 3.82 -13.88
N VAL A 325 -16.58 3.24 -13.95
CA VAL A 325 -15.51 3.77 -14.82
C VAL A 325 -15.94 3.68 -16.29
N SER A 326 -16.55 2.57 -16.71
CA SER A 326 -17.00 2.39 -18.10
C SER A 326 -18.08 3.40 -18.49
N GLU A 327 -19.03 3.66 -17.59
CA GLU A 327 -20.12 4.62 -17.81
C GLU A 327 -19.60 6.05 -18.02
N TYR A 328 -18.68 6.50 -17.16
CA TYR A 328 -18.24 7.90 -17.19
C TYR A 328 -17.08 8.18 -18.16
N PHE A 329 -16.36 7.15 -18.60
CA PHE A 329 -15.20 7.29 -19.50
C PHE A 329 -15.37 6.61 -20.85
N ASP A 330 -16.57 6.10 -21.16
CA ASP A 330 -16.89 5.37 -22.40
C ASP A 330 -15.89 4.22 -22.67
N VAL A 331 -15.58 3.45 -21.60
CA VAL A 331 -14.69 2.30 -21.69
C VAL A 331 -15.46 1.08 -22.15
N GLN A 332 -14.98 0.42 -23.23
CA GLN A 332 -15.56 -0.79 -23.78
C GLN A 332 -14.60 -1.99 -23.63
N GLY A 333 -15.18 -3.20 -23.52
CA GLY A 333 -14.42 -4.44 -23.62
C GLY A 333 -13.51 -4.78 -22.43
N VAL A 334 -13.68 -4.13 -21.29
CA VAL A 334 -12.94 -4.46 -20.05
C VAL A 334 -13.85 -5.26 -19.12
N SER A 335 -13.43 -6.49 -18.82
CA SER A 335 -14.11 -7.35 -17.84
C SER A 335 -13.49 -7.18 -16.45
N ALA A 336 -14.32 -7.28 -15.40
CA ALA A 336 -13.82 -7.26 -14.01
C ALA A 336 -12.83 -8.40 -13.75
N ASP A 337 -13.09 -9.61 -14.29
CA ASP A 337 -12.24 -10.80 -14.09
C ASP A 337 -10.85 -10.65 -14.73
N ASP A 338 -10.71 -9.76 -15.70
CA ASP A 338 -9.43 -9.44 -16.32
C ASP A 338 -8.56 -8.51 -15.45
N LEU A 339 -9.15 -7.80 -14.49
CA LEU A 339 -8.49 -6.72 -13.78
C LEU A 339 -7.79 -7.14 -12.50
N TYR A 340 -8.16 -8.27 -11.92
CA TYR A 340 -7.63 -8.64 -10.62
C TYR A 340 -7.31 -10.13 -10.51
N THR A 341 -6.62 -10.46 -9.43
CA THR A 341 -6.43 -11.84 -8.98
C THR A 341 -6.32 -11.89 -7.46
N ASN A 342 -7.05 -12.81 -6.82
CA ASN A 342 -6.89 -13.15 -5.40
C ASN A 342 -5.94 -14.34 -5.18
N ALA A 343 -5.38 -14.92 -6.27
CA ALA A 343 -4.59 -16.16 -6.19
C ALA A 343 -3.30 -16.02 -5.35
N PHE A 344 -2.80 -14.80 -5.18
CA PHE A 344 -1.56 -14.51 -4.46
C PHE A 344 -1.79 -13.77 -3.14
N THR A 345 -3.05 -13.38 -2.84
CA THR A 345 -3.39 -12.60 -1.65
C THR A 345 -3.54 -13.53 -0.45
N PRO A 346 -2.69 -13.42 0.59
CA PRO A 346 -2.80 -14.26 1.77
C PRO A 346 -3.98 -13.83 2.64
N LYS A 347 -4.62 -14.78 3.33
CA LYS A 347 -5.67 -14.47 4.31
C LYS A 347 -5.03 -13.98 5.61
N LEU A 348 -5.00 -12.66 5.81
CA LEU A 348 -4.42 -12.00 6.98
C LEU A 348 -5.48 -11.15 7.69
N PHE A 349 -5.57 -11.32 9.01
CA PHE A 349 -6.55 -10.64 9.88
C PHE A 349 -5.82 -9.87 10.99
N PRO A 350 -5.12 -8.78 10.66
CA PRO A 350 -4.37 -8.01 11.64
C PRO A 350 -5.30 -7.34 12.66
N LYS A 351 -4.82 -7.23 13.89
CA LYS A 351 -5.50 -6.44 14.93
C LYS A 351 -4.96 -5.01 14.89
N GLN A 352 -5.85 -4.08 14.58
CA GLN A 352 -5.45 -2.67 14.53
C GLN A 352 -4.99 -2.22 15.92
N ALA A 353 -3.72 -1.80 16.03
CA ALA A 353 -3.20 -1.17 17.22
C ALA A 353 -3.55 0.32 17.27
N ALA A 354 -3.49 0.91 18.46
CA ALA A 354 -3.56 2.35 18.63
C ALA A 354 -2.28 3.03 18.07
N PHE A 355 -2.44 4.25 17.55
CA PHE A 355 -1.34 5.11 17.11
C PHE A 355 -0.67 5.82 18.28
#